data_fd9a1378c229a462ebafcc57a8f45145
#
_entry.id   fd9a1378c229a462ebafcc57a8f45145
#
_cell.length_a   1.000
_cell.length_b   1.000
_cell.length_c   1.000
_cell.angle_alpha   90.00
_cell.angle_beta   90.00
_cell.angle_gamma   90.00
#
_symmetry.space_group_name_H-M   'P 1'
#
loop_
_entity.id
_entity.type
_entity.pdbx_description
1 polymer ?
#
loop_
_entity_poly.entity_id
_entity_poly.type
_entity_poly.pdbx_seq_one_letter_code
_entity_poly.pdbx_strand_id
1 'polypeptide(L)'
;MTLLVALLRLAGAVMVLAFLAVVLPVDWMAGTHRWLGLGEFPRAPIVDYLARSVALLYGFHGVLVLIVSRDPVKYRTIIWYLAVMNILFGAIIIAIDIHAGLPAMWTLLDGPPVTAFGIVIGLLNHQSGR
;
A
#
# COMPACT_ATOMS: atom_id res chain seq x y z
N MET A 1 -17.21 -1.93 -14.31
CA MET A 1 -15.98 -1.41 -14.98
C MET A 1 -15.55 -0.05 -14.41
N THR A 2 -16.41 0.97 -14.40
CA THR A 2 -16.06 2.34 -13.96
C THR A 2 -15.53 2.40 -12.51
N LEU A 3 -16.17 1.70 -11.56
CA LEU A 3 -15.75 1.67 -10.17
C LEU A 3 -14.38 1.00 -10.01
N LEU A 4 -14.13 -0.13 -10.68
CA LEU A 4 -12.81 -0.79 -10.65
C LEU A 4 -11.71 0.15 -11.12
N VAL A 5 -11.92 0.84 -12.25
CA VAL A 5 -10.97 1.82 -12.78
C VAL A 5 -10.73 2.96 -11.79
N ALA A 6 -11.79 3.50 -11.19
CA ALA A 6 -11.68 4.59 -10.21
C ALA A 6 -10.87 4.18 -8.98
N LEU A 7 -11.13 2.98 -8.44
CA LEU A 7 -10.41 2.45 -7.29
C LEU A 7 -8.93 2.19 -7.60
N LEU A 8 -8.63 1.58 -8.75
CA LEU A 8 -7.24 1.35 -9.18
C LEU A 8 -6.51 2.68 -9.38
N ARG A 9 -7.14 3.68 -10.00
CA ARG A 9 -6.53 5.00 -10.18
C ARG A 9 -6.27 5.72 -8.86
N LEU A 10 -7.26 5.70 -7.96
CA LEU A 10 -7.11 6.31 -6.64
C LEU A 10 -5.97 5.63 -5.85
N ALA A 11 -5.98 4.31 -5.77
CA ALA A 11 -4.94 3.56 -5.07
C ALA A 11 -3.57 3.80 -5.69
N GLY A 12 -3.44 3.71 -7.02
CA GLY A 12 -2.19 3.95 -7.72
C GLY A 12 -1.67 5.38 -7.50
N ALA A 13 -2.55 6.39 -7.54
CA ALA A 13 -2.17 7.78 -7.29
C ALA A 13 -1.67 7.99 -5.85
N VAL A 14 -2.38 7.43 -4.86
CA VAL A 14 -1.95 7.48 -3.45
C VAL A 14 -0.60 6.79 -3.26
N MET A 15 -0.39 5.63 -3.86
CA MET A 15 0.88 4.89 -3.76
C MET A 15 2.04 5.63 -4.43
N VAL A 16 1.81 6.34 -5.54
CA VAL A 16 2.83 7.17 -6.21
C VAL A 16 3.31 8.31 -5.29
N LEU A 17 2.46 8.82 -4.39
CA LEU A 17 2.88 9.81 -3.40
C LEU A 17 3.98 9.29 -2.45
N ALA A 18 4.16 7.97 -2.34
CA ALA A 18 5.25 7.40 -1.57
C ALA A 18 6.63 7.84 -2.09
N PHE A 19 6.76 8.21 -3.37
CA PHE A 19 8.00 8.79 -3.89
C PHE A 19 8.44 10.06 -3.15
N LEU A 20 7.50 10.81 -2.56
CA LEU A 20 7.83 11.98 -1.75
C LEU A 20 8.67 11.60 -0.52
N ALA A 21 8.39 10.46 0.09
CA ALA A 21 9.14 9.98 1.25
C ALA A 21 10.61 9.68 0.95
N VAL A 22 10.96 9.45 -0.33
CA VAL A 22 12.35 9.22 -0.75
C VAL A 22 13.22 10.46 -0.53
N VAL A 23 12.64 11.65 -0.68
CA VAL A 23 13.34 12.94 -0.58
C VAL A 23 12.99 13.73 0.67
N LEU A 24 12.06 13.25 1.50
CA LEU A 24 11.66 13.92 2.73
C LEU A 24 12.84 14.01 3.73
N PRO A 25 12.99 15.16 4.41
CA PRO A 25 13.92 15.26 5.54
C PRO A 25 13.57 14.24 6.64
N VAL A 26 14.61 13.66 7.26
CA VAL A 26 14.45 12.66 8.34
C VAL A 26 13.60 13.21 9.50
N ASP A 27 13.70 14.51 9.80
CA ASP A 27 12.92 15.14 10.88
C ASP A 27 11.41 15.15 10.59
N TRP A 28 11.00 15.24 9.34
CA TRP A 28 9.60 15.13 8.96
C TRP A 28 9.09 13.69 9.12
N MET A 29 9.89 12.72 8.71
CA MET A 29 9.57 11.30 8.95
C MET A 29 9.46 10.99 10.45
N ALA A 30 10.39 11.51 11.25
CA ALA A 30 10.37 11.36 12.71
C ALA A 30 9.14 12.02 13.34
N GLY A 31 8.73 13.19 12.85
CA GLY A 31 7.51 13.87 13.30
C GLY A 31 6.25 13.03 13.03
N THR A 32 6.13 12.51 11.82
CA THR A 32 5.00 11.64 11.42
C THR A 32 4.99 10.35 12.25
N HIS A 33 6.14 9.74 12.48
CA HIS A 33 6.29 8.52 13.28
C HIS A 33 5.78 8.73 14.72
N ARG A 34 6.16 9.85 15.35
CA ARG A 34 5.66 10.20 16.70
C ARG A 34 4.16 10.48 16.70
N TRP A 35 3.66 11.21 15.69
CA TRP A 35 2.24 11.50 15.58
C TRP A 35 1.38 10.24 15.45
N LEU A 36 1.90 9.20 14.78
CA LEU A 36 1.25 7.89 14.67
C LEU A 36 1.34 7.02 15.94
N GLY A 37 1.99 7.51 16.99
CA GLY A 37 2.14 6.76 18.24
C GLY A 37 3.22 5.68 18.22
N LEU A 38 4.10 5.69 17.21
CA LEU A 38 5.16 4.70 17.04
C LEU A 38 6.40 4.96 17.90
N GLY A 39 6.39 6.04 18.72
CA GLY A 39 7.51 6.43 19.56
C GLY A 39 8.56 7.27 18.83
N GLU A 40 9.80 7.25 19.33
CA GLU A 40 10.91 7.97 18.71
C GLU A 40 11.39 7.24 17.44
N PHE A 41 11.61 8.02 16.38
CA PHE A 41 12.12 7.48 15.11
C PHE A 41 13.60 7.08 15.29
N PRO A 42 13.96 5.81 15.05
CA PRO A 42 15.35 5.36 15.19
C PRO A 42 16.23 6.03 14.13
N ARG A 43 17.26 6.78 14.58
CA ARG A 43 18.17 7.51 13.68
C ARG A 43 19.36 6.65 13.22
N ALA A 44 19.13 5.40 12.90
CA ALA A 44 20.16 4.52 12.35
C ALA A 44 20.14 4.60 10.80
N PRO A 45 21.29 4.60 10.13
CA PRO A 45 21.36 4.65 8.66
C PRO A 45 20.55 3.56 7.97
N ILE A 46 20.48 2.37 8.57
CA ILE A 46 19.69 1.26 8.04
C ILE A 46 18.20 1.54 8.03
N VAL A 47 17.69 2.28 9.03
CA VAL A 47 16.26 2.63 9.13
C VAL A 47 15.90 3.63 8.05
N ASP A 48 16.72 4.65 7.82
CA ASP A 48 16.53 5.62 6.72
C ASP A 48 16.56 4.92 5.36
N TYR A 49 17.55 4.05 5.15
CA TYR A 49 17.65 3.24 3.94
C TYR A 49 16.39 2.39 3.70
N LEU A 50 15.92 1.66 4.71
CA LEU A 50 14.74 0.79 4.59
C LEU A 50 13.48 1.60 4.32
N ALA A 51 13.28 2.72 5.04
CA ALA A 51 12.11 3.58 4.83
C ALA A 51 12.05 4.11 3.39
N ARG A 52 13.17 4.61 2.86
CA ARG A 52 13.24 5.12 1.47
C ARG A 52 13.12 4.02 0.44
N SER A 53 13.73 2.86 0.68
CA SER A 53 13.65 1.70 -0.23
C SER A 53 12.21 1.18 -0.32
N VAL A 54 11.50 1.05 0.80
CA VAL A 54 10.09 0.68 0.83
C VAL A 54 9.24 1.73 0.13
N ALA A 55 9.51 3.02 0.35
CA ALA A 55 8.82 4.10 -0.33
C ALA A 55 8.98 4.04 -1.87
N LEU A 56 10.19 3.71 -2.36
CA LEU A 56 10.43 3.49 -3.78
C LEU A 56 9.61 2.31 -4.32
N LEU A 57 9.58 1.19 -3.60
CA LEU A 57 8.78 0.01 -4.01
C LEU A 57 7.30 0.35 -4.10
N TYR A 58 6.75 1.05 -3.11
CA TYR A 58 5.36 1.52 -3.14
C TYR A 58 5.10 2.47 -4.30
N GLY A 59 5.99 3.42 -4.56
CA GLY A 59 5.87 4.35 -5.68
C GLY A 59 5.84 3.63 -7.03
N PHE A 60 6.76 2.71 -7.28
CA PHE A 60 6.78 1.92 -8.52
C PHE A 60 5.57 0.98 -8.63
N HIS A 61 5.13 0.39 -7.52
CA HIS A 61 3.90 -0.40 -7.50
C HIS A 61 2.69 0.46 -7.86
N GLY A 62 2.61 1.69 -7.36
CA GLY A 62 1.58 2.65 -7.72
C GLY A 62 1.57 2.97 -9.21
N VAL A 63 2.73 3.15 -9.82
CA VAL A 63 2.85 3.32 -11.30
C VAL A 63 2.30 2.11 -12.03
N LEU A 64 2.63 0.89 -11.60
CA LEU A 64 2.08 -0.34 -12.18
C LEU A 64 0.56 -0.37 -12.10
N VAL A 65 -0.01 -0.06 -10.93
CA VAL A 65 -1.48 -0.02 -10.73
C VAL A 65 -2.14 1.02 -11.65
N LEU A 66 -1.52 2.20 -11.84
CA LEU A 66 -2.00 3.21 -12.78
C LEU A 66 -1.97 2.71 -14.24
N ILE A 67 -0.92 2.00 -14.64
CA ILE A 67 -0.84 1.40 -15.98
C ILE A 67 -1.96 0.39 -16.18
N VAL A 68 -2.15 -0.52 -15.22
CA VAL A 68 -3.18 -1.55 -15.25
C VAL A 68 -4.59 -0.95 -15.29
N SER A 69 -4.81 0.19 -14.64
CA SER A 69 -6.09 0.89 -14.62
C SER A 69 -6.52 1.46 -15.98
N ARG A 70 -5.61 1.56 -16.95
CA ARG A 70 -5.91 2.10 -18.30
C ARG A 70 -6.71 1.12 -19.15
N ASP A 71 -6.46 -0.17 -18.98
CA ASP A 71 -7.16 -1.23 -19.71
C ASP A 71 -7.36 -2.47 -18.82
N PRO A 72 -8.37 -2.45 -17.93
CA PRO A 72 -8.62 -3.57 -17.03
C PRO A 72 -8.98 -4.88 -17.72
N VAL A 73 -9.52 -4.82 -18.93
CA VAL A 73 -9.84 -6.02 -19.71
C VAL A 73 -8.55 -6.72 -20.13
N LYS A 74 -7.63 -5.98 -20.73
CA LYS A 74 -6.31 -6.48 -21.14
C LYS A 74 -5.49 -7.00 -19.96
N TYR A 75 -5.52 -6.28 -18.83
CA TYR A 75 -4.71 -6.59 -17.66
C TYR A 75 -5.45 -7.38 -16.58
N ARG A 76 -6.54 -8.06 -16.94
CA ARG A 76 -7.40 -8.80 -16.01
C ARG A 76 -6.64 -9.77 -15.11
N THR A 77 -5.68 -10.50 -15.66
CA THR A 77 -4.84 -11.45 -14.91
C THR A 77 -3.96 -10.72 -13.89
N ILE A 78 -3.42 -9.55 -14.25
CA ILE A 78 -2.62 -8.74 -13.33
C ILE A 78 -3.51 -8.20 -12.20
N ILE A 79 -4.75 -7.80 -12.48
CA ILE A 79 -5.69 -7.36 -11.43
C ILE A 79 -6.01 -8.52 -10.47
N TRP A 80 -6.16 -9.74 -10.96
CA TRP A 80 -6.30 -10.92 -10.09
C TRP A 80 -5.08 -11.13 -9.19
N TYR A 81 -3.88 -11.02 -9.77
CA TYR A 81 -2.64 -11.08 -9.01
C TYR A 81 -2.60 -9.99 -7.92
N LEU A 82 -2.90 -8.73 -8.28
CA LEU A 82 -2.96 -7.62 -7.33
C LEU A 82 -3.99 -7.88 -6.21
N ALA A 83 -5.16 -8.42 -6.54
CA ALA A 83 -6.19 -8.76 -5.55
C ALA A 83 -5.67 -9.77 -4.53
N VAL A 84 -5.13 -10.89 -5.00
CA VAL A 84 -4.58 -11.95 -4.13
C VAL A 84 -3.41 -11.42 -3.31
N MET A 85 -2.48 -10.69 -3.93
CA MET A 85 -1.32 -10.13 -3.24
C MET A 85 -1.72 -9.14 -2.13
N ASN A 86 -2.70 -8.26 -2.39
CA ASN A 86 -3.17 -7.33 -1.36
C ASN A 86 -3.84 -8.06 -0.20
N ILE A 87 -4.63 -9.11 -0.47
CA ILE A 87 -5.26 -9.92 0.60
C ILE A 87 -4.18 -10.60 1.47
N LEU A 88 -3.23 -11.27 0.83
CA LEU A 88 -2.16 -11.98 1.54
C LEU A 88 -1.25 -10.99 2.30
N PHE A 89 -0.82 -9.93 1.64
CA PHE A 89 0.03 -8.92 2.23
C PHE A 89 -0.64 -8.29 3.46
N GLY A 90 -1.90 -7.85 3.33
CA GLY A 90 -2.61 -7.24 4.44
C GLY A 90 -2.81 -8.19 5.62
N ALA A 91 -3.12 -9.47 5.37
CA ALA A 91 -3.23 -10.48 6.42
C ALA A 91 -1.90 -10.74 7.13
N ILE A 92 -0.80 -10.82 6.37
CA ILE A 92 0.54 -11.04 6.92
C ILE A 92 1.01 -9.82 7.72
N ILE A 93 0.77 -8.60 7.22
CA ILE A 93 1.13 -7.37 7.93
C ILE A 93 0.38 -7.26 9.26
N ILE A 94 -0.91 -7.58 9.32
CA ILE A 94 -1.65 -7.62 10.59
C ILE A 94 -0.95 -8.55 11.60
N ALA A 95 -0.53 -9.73 11.16
CA ALA A 95 0.16 -10.67 12.04
C ALA A 95 1.53 -10.13 12.51
N ILE A 96 2.27 -9.46 11.61
CA ILE A 96 3.56 -8.83 11.94
C ILE A 96 3.36 -7.70 12.96
N ASP A 97 2.38 -6.82 12.75
CA ASP A 97 2.07 -5.68 13.63
C ASP A 97 1.74 -6.14 15.04
N ILE A 98 0.88 -7.16 15.15
CA ILE A 98 0.50 -7.75 16.44
C ILE A 98 1.72 -8.38 17.12
N HIS A 99 2.53 -9.12 16.37
CA HIS A 99 3.74 -9.75 16.91
C HIS A 99 4.79 -8.73 17.36
N ALA A 100 4.92 -7.64 16.61
CA ALA A 100 5.84 -6.54 16.93
C ALA A 100 5.33 -5.63 18.06
N GLY A 101 4.09 -5.81 18.51
CA GLY A 101 3.49 -4.99 19.57
C GLY A 101 3.22 -3.54 19.14
N LEU A 102 2.92 -3.31 17.85
CA LEU A 102 2.62 -1.98 17.34
C LEU A 102 1.28 -1.47 17.90
N PRO A 103 1.07 -0.13 17.95
CA PRO A 103 -0.19 0.45 18.40
C PRO A 103 -1.38 -0.06 17.58
N ALA A 104 -2.51 -0.32 18.23
CA ALA A 104 -3.72 -0.82 17.56
C ALA A 104 -4.19 0.09 16.42
N MET A 105 -4.03 1.42 16.58
CA MET A 105 -4.33 2.40 15.53
C MET A 105 -3.50 2.13 14.27
N TRP A 106 -2.22 1.82 14.41
CA TRP A 106 -1.34 1.48 13.29
C TRP A 106 -1.84 0.22 12.58
N THR A 107 -2.04 -0.88 13.32
CA THR A 107 -2.51 -2.15 12.77
C THR A 107 -3.84 -1.99 12.01
N LEU A 108 -4.78 -1.18 12.55
CA LEU A 108 -6.08 -0.93 11.90
C LEU A 108 -5.96 -0.12 10.60
N LEU A 109 -4.97 0.75 10.48
CA LEU A 109 -4.77 1.61 9.30
C LEU A 109 -3.86 0.96 8.24
N ASP A 110 -3.06 -0.03 8.60
CA ASP A 110 -2.11 -0.68 7.69
C ASP A 110 -2.73 -1.90 6.98
N GLY A 111 -2.84 -3.03 7.64
CA GLY A 111 -3.26 -4.29 7.02
C GLY A 111 -4.72 -4.37 6.56
N PRO A 112 -5.73 -4.02 7.40
CA PRO A 112 -7.14 -4.18 7.05
C PRO A 112 -7.59 -3.42 5.80
N PRO A 113 -7.21 -2.14 5.57
CA PRO A 113 -7.57 -1.43 4.34
C PRO A 113 -6.99 -2.08 3.09
N VAL A 114 -5.76 -2.60 3.17
CA VAL A 114 -5.10 -3.28 2.05
C VAL A 114 -5.80 -4.59 1.73
N THR A 115 -6.16 -5.38 2.76
CA THR A 115 -6.95 -6.62 2.60
C THR A 115 -8.31 -6.32 1.96
N ALA A 116 -9.03 -5.32 2.48
CA ALA A 116 -10.33 -4.92 1.95
C ALA A 116 -10.23 -4.46 0.49
N PHE A 117 -9.21 -3.68 0.15
CA PHE A 117 -8.95 -3.26 -1.22
C PHE A 117 -8.74 -4.46 -2.14
N GLY A 118 -7.94 -5.44 -1.74
CA GLY A 118 -7.73 -6.68 -2.49
C GLY A 118 -9.03 -7.44 -2.76
N ILE A 119 -9.87 -7.60 -1.74
CA ILE A 119 -11.19 -8.26 -1.88
C ILE A 119 -12.06 -7.50 -2.88
N VAL A 120 -12.17 -6.18 -2.73
CA VAL A 120 -13.06 -5.36 -3.57
C VAL A 120 -12.63 -5.39 -5.03
N ILE A 121 -11.34 -5.19 -5.33
CA ILE A 121 -10.88 -5.23 -6.73
C ILE A 121 -11.02 -6.63 -7.34
N GLY A 122 -10.83 -7.69 -6.56
CA GLY A 122 -11.06 -9.07 -6.99
C GLY A 122 -12.52 -9.31 -7.37
N LEU A 123 -13.47 -8.92 -6.54
CA LEU A 123 -14.91 -9.05 -6.80
C LEU A 123 -15.33 -8.26 -8.05
N LEU A 124 -14.88 -7.00 -8.16
CA LEU A 124 -15.20 -6.16 -9.32
C LEU A 124 -14.59 -6.70 -10.61
N ASN A 125 -13.37 -7.23 -10.55
CA ASN A 125 -12.71 -7.85 -11.69
C ASN A 125 -13.44 -9.14 -12.14
N HIS A 126 -13.96 -9.91 -11.18
CA HIS A 126 -14.78 -11.10 -11.49
C HIS A 126 -16.06 -10.72 -12.23
N GLN A 127 -16.79 -9.71 -11.74
CA GLN A 127 -18.03 -9.24 -12.34
C GLN A 127 -17.83 -8.65 -13.75
N SER A 128 -16.69 -8.01 -14.01
CA SER A 128 -16.38 -7.38 -15.29
C SER A 128 -16.08 -8.39 -16.42
N GLY A 129 -15.99 -9.67 -16.13
CA GLY A 129 -15.72 -10.72 -17.10
C GLY A 129 -16.91 -11.61 -17.43
N ARG A 130 -18.07 -11.26 -16.88
CA ARG A 130 -19.37 -11.88 -17.26
C ARG A 130 -20.08 -10.99 -18.27
#